data_086f5905eba70ffdef577a2399102e1d
#
_entry.id   086f5905eba70ffdef577a2399102e1d
#
_cell.length_a   1.000
_cell.length_b   1.000
_cell.length_c   1.000
_cell.angle_alpha   90.00
_cell.angle_beta   90.00
_cell.angle_gamma   90.00
#
_symmetry.space_group_name_H-M   'P 1'
#
loop_
_entity.id
_entity.type
_entity.pdbx_description
1 polymer ?
#
loop_
_entity_poly.entity_id
_entity_poly.type
_entity_poly.pdbx_seq_one_letter_code
_entity_poly.pdbx_strand_id
1 'polypeptide(L)'
;VETDGHGKSYGEWKHEKEGTPTLRGMVKADVEMAMASADSFAGFIAELQQMGYKVKYGPKVTHMAVRHKDAQRNIRLDKISPRFSEDALRSYFQELRKLPPAIQQEYKQQTAPHPPRWQPKELPMPVRRRARCRSKLSHNCRKITGFMACYYRYCALLRKAYKGKVGKRCYYLLRDDFLRYNRYRKQCDFLWEQRITTLDNLLTCKENLQAEYNALTAQRKVLYRSKGKVASINRSEQIQALTARIRALRRDIATCVDIEMDCEAVRNKVQRAAPLRNEKCQENIYRSRF
;
A
#
# COMPACT_ATOMS: atom_id res chain seq x y z
N VAL A 1 -19.42 -21.26 13.25
CA VAL A 1 -18.54 -20.34 12.51
C VAL A 1 -18.93 -20.48 11.05
N GLU A 2 -19.79 -19.59 10.56
CA GLU A 2 -20.14 -19.53 9.14
C GLU A 2 -18.90 -19.17 8.35
N THR A 3 -18.33 -20.15 7.68
CA THR A 3 -17.29 -19.91 6.67
C THR A 3 -18.00 -19.38 5.43
N ASP A 4 -17.87 -18.09 5.15
CA ASP A 4 -18.20 -17.51 3.83
C ASP A 4 -17.54 -18.38 2.75
N GLY A 5 -18.34 -19.22 2.07
CA GLY A 5 -17.91 -20.35 1.23
C GLY A 5 -17.21 -19.97 -0.10
N HIS A 6 -16.48 -18.88 -0.14
CA HIS A 6 -15.67 -18.49 -1.27
C HIS A 6 -14.19 -18.60 -0.92
N GLY A 7 -13.56 -19.67 -1.40
CA GLY A 7 -12.16 -19.96 -1.19
C GLY A 7 -11.28 -18.73 -1.50
N LYS A 8 -10.60 -18.23 -0.47
CA LYS A 8 -9.57 -17.18 -0.62
C LYS A 8 -8.36 -17.81 -1.30
N SER A 9 -7.70 -17.08 -2.20
CA SER A 9 -6.42 -17.54 -2.73
C SER A 9 -5.37 -17.60 -1.62
N TYR A 10 -4.39 -18.49 -1.74
CA TYR A 10 -3.30 -18.58 -0.76
C TYR A 10 -2.58 -17.23 -0.56
N GLY A 11 -2.43 -16.46 -1.63
CA GLY A 11 -1.86 -15.11 -1.57
C GLY A 11 -2.70 -14.15 -0.72
N GLU A 12 -4.02 -14.15 -0.88
CA GLU A 12 -4.94 -13.33 -0.08
C GLU A 12 -4.92 -13.74 1.40
N TRP A 13 -4.95 -15.05 1.67
CA TRP A 13 -4.85 -15.57 3.03
C TRP A 13 -3.52 -15.18 3.71
N LYS A 14 -2.40 -15.28 2.97
CA LYS A 14 -1.09 -14.88 3.46
C LYS A 14 -1.04 -13.38 3.79
N HIS A 15 -1.54 -12.54 2.90
CA HIS A 15 -1.61 -11.08 3.12
C HIS A 15 -2.51 -10.72 4.30
N GLU A 16 -3.64 -11.41 4.47
CA GLU A 16 -4.50 -11.24 5.66
C GLU A 16 -3.77 -11.63 6.95
N LYS A 17 -3.04 -12.76 6.95
CA LYS A 17 -2.25 -13.22 8.09
C LYS A 17 -1.13 -12.25 8.44
N GLU A 18 -0.49 -11.67 7.43
CA GLU A 18 0.57 -10.67 7.59
C GLU A 18 0.02 -9.27 7.92
N GLY A 19 -1.29 -9.06 7.82
CA GLY A 19 -1.93 -7.76 8.02
C GLY A 19 -1.61 -6.74 6.93
N THR A 20 -1.25 -7.22 5.73
CA THR A 20 -1.01 -6.34 4.58
C THR A 20 -2.30 -6.11 3.79
N PRO A 21 -2.55 -4.88 3.29
CA PRO A 21 -3.75 -4.58 2.53
C PRO A 21 -3.79 -5.36 1.22
N THR A 22 -4.94 -5.95 0.92
CA THR A 22 -5.22 -6.60 -0.37
C THR A 22 -6.14 -5.71 -1.20
N LEU A 23 -6.10 -5.84 -2.53
CA LEU A 23 -7.00 -5.10 -3.42
C LEU A 23 -8.48 -5.40 -3.08
N ARG A 24 -8.79 -6.67 -2.81
CA ARG A 24 -10.15 -7.10 -2.47
C ARG A 24 -10.61 -6.55 -1.12
N GLY A 25 -9.73 -6.54 -0.12
CA GLY A 25 -10.00 -5.93 1.19
C GLY A 25 -10.18 -4.42 1.10
N MET A 26 -9.42 -3.73 0.23
CA MET A 26 -9.57 -2.31 -0.03
C MET A 26 -10.92 -2.01 -0.71
N VAL A 27 -11.28 -2.78 -1.74
CA VAL A 27 -12.59 -2.65 -2.41
C VAL A 27 -13.73 -2.87 -1.42
N LYS A 28 -13.61 -3.88 -0.54
CA LYS A 28 -14.62 -4.13 0.50
C LYS A 28 -14.80 -2.92 1.40
N ALA A 29 -13.72 -2.38 1.95
CA ALA A 29 -13.77 -1.21 2.82
C ALA A 29 -14.32 0.04 2.11
N ASP A 30 -13.99 0.25 0.83
CA ASP A 30 -14.49 1.37 0.04
C ASP A 30 -15.99 1.24 -0.27
N VAL A 31 -16.48 0.03 -0.57
CA VAL A 31 -17.92 -0.25 -0.75
C VAL A 31 -18.68 -0.01 0.55
N GLU A 32 -18.16 -0.47 1.67
CA GLU A 32 -18.75 -0.24 3.01
C GLU A 32 -18.80 1.26 3.34
N MET A 33 -17.75 2.01 3.01
CA MET A 33 -17.70 3.45 3.22
C MET A 33 -18.69 4.19 2.30
N ALA A 34 -18.80 3.78 1.04
CA ALA A 34 -19.77 4.35 0.10
C ALA A 34 -21.21 4.06 0.56
N MET A 35 -21.50 2.86 1.09
CA MET A 35 -22.81 2.54 1.66
C MET A 35 -23.16 3.42 2.86
N ALA A 36 -22.19 3.67 3.75
CA ALA A 36 -22.40 4.52 4.92
C ALA A 36 -22.60 6.01 4.56
N SER A 37 -21.98 6.48 3.46
CA SER A 37 -22.05 7.88 3.03
C SER A 37 -23.30 8.17 2.19
N ALA A 38 -23.78 7.20 1.40
CA ALA A 38 -24.88 7.37 0.45
C ALA A 38 -26.25 7.25 1.12
N ASP A 39 -27.22 8.01 0.60
CA ASP A 39 -28.64 7.94 0.99
C ASP A 39 -29.49 7.23 -0.06
N SER A 40 -28.91 6.90 -1.21
CA SER A 40 -29.60 6.23 -2.32
C SER A 40 -28.64 5.37 -3.12
N PHE A 41 -29.19 4.40 -3.87
CA PHE A 41 -28.39 3.56 -4.75
C PHE A 41 -27.62 4.38 -5.80
N ALA A 42 -28.25 5.43 -6.36
CA ALA A 42 -27.57 6.33 -7.30
C ALA A 42 -26.42 7.11 -6.63
N GLY A 43 -26.65 7.59 -5.40
CA GLY A 43 -25.59 8.22 -4.58
C GLY A 43 -24.44 7.28 -4.27
N PHE A 44 -24.74 6.02 -3.96
CA PHE A 44 -23.74 4.97 -3.76
C PHE A 44 -22.85 4.77 -4.99
N ILE A 45 -23.46 4.69 -6.19
CA ILE A 45 -22.70 4.58 -7.44
C ILE A 45 -21.83 5.82 -7.66
N ALA A 46 -22.36 7.03 -7.42
CA ALA A 46 -21.62 8.28 -7.55
C ALA A 46 -20.42 8.34 -6.58
N GLU A 47 -20.58 7.90 -5.33
CA GLU A 47 -19.49 7.81 -4.35
C GLU A 47 -18.38 6.87 -4.82
N LEU A 48 -18.72 5.67 -5.32
CA LEU A 48 -17.74 4.75 -5.89
C LEU A 48 -17.01 5.35 -7.09
N GLN A 49 -17.70 6.08 -7.96
CA GLN A 49 -17.09 6.75 -9.10
C GLN A 49 -16.15 7.88 -8.66
N GLN A 50 -16.53 8.68 -7.66
CA GLN A 50 -15.67 9.70 -7.06
C GLN A 50 -14.40 9.08 -6.42
N MET A 51 -14.54 7.87 -5.86
CA MET A 51 -13.40 7.08 -5.38
C MET A 51 -12.51 6.53 -6.51
N GLY A 52 -12.88 6.75 -7.79
CA GLY A 52 -12.11 6.32 -8.96
C GLY A 52 -12.43 4.90 -9.44
N TYR A 53 -13.54 4.31 -9.00
CA TYR A 53 -13.99 3.02 -9.50
C TYR A 53 -14.83 3.17 -10.79
N LYS A 54 -14.58 2.26 -11.74
CA LYS A 54 -15.53 2.04 -12.85
C LYS A 54 -16.53 0.98 -12.40
N VAL A 55 -17.80 1.33 -12.33
CA VAL A 55 -18.87 0.45 -11.84
C VAL A 55 -19.65 -0.10 -13.03
N LYS A 56 -19.85 -1.42 -13.08
CA LYS A 56 -20.74 -2.11 -14.02
C LYS A 56 -21.94 -2.62 -13.24
N TYR A 57 -23.14 -2.15 -13.61
CA TYR A 57 -24.42 -2.51 -13.00
C TYR A 57 -25.56 -2.36 -14.03
N GLY A 58 -26.72 -2.87 -13.71
CA GLY A 58 -27.94 -2.71 -14.49
C GLY A 58 -28.48 -4.01 -15.12
N PRO A 59 -29.66 -3.96 -15.78
CA PRO A 59 -30.44 -5.15 -16.16
C PRO A 59 -29.76 -6.07 -17.17
N LYS A 60 -28.77 -5.58 -17.90
CA LYS A 60 -27.97 -6.38 -18.84
C LYS A 60 -26.72 -7.00 -18.20
N VAL A 61 -26.49 -6.75 -16.91
CA VAL A 61 -25.29 -7.21 -16.19
C VAL A 61 -25.68 -8.25 -15.15
N THR A 62 -25.28 -9.48 -15.34
CA THR A 62 -25.59 -10.59 -14.42
C THR A 62 -25.08 -10.36 -13.00
N HIS A 63 -23.95 -9.66 -12.85
CA HIS A 63 -23.32 -9.43 -11.56
C HIS A 63 -22.72 -8.03 -11.51
N MET A 64 -23.08 -7.29 -10.47
CA MET A 64 -22.45 -6.00 -10.22
C MET A 64 -20.96 -6.16 -9.99
N ALA A 65 -20.16 -5.36 -10.68
CA ALA A 65 -18.71 -5.42 -10.60
C ALA A 65 -18.08 -4.04 -10.61
N VAL A 66 -16.98 -3.90 -9.90
CA VAL A 66 -16.19 -2.67 -9.85
C VAL A 66 -14.77 -2.92 -10.35
N ARG A 67 -14.18 -1.92 -10.97
CA ARG A 67 -12.78 -1.94 -11.40
C ARG A 67 -12.07 -0.72 -10.87
N HIS A 68 -11.07 -0.96 -10.01
CA HIS A 68 -10.14 0.09 -9.59
C HIS A 68 -9.28 0.54 -10.77
N LYS A 69 -8.85 1.80 -10.79
CA LYS A 69 -8.05 2.38 -11.90
C LYS A 69 -6.73 1.61 -12.16
N ASP A 70 -6.11 1.06 -11.11
CA ASP A 70 -4.87 0.28 -11.20
C ASP A 70 -5.11 -1.22 -11.40
N ALA A 71 -6.38 -1.67 -11.47
CA ALA A 71 -6.73 -3.07 -11.67
C ALA A 71 -7.02 -3.37 -13.13
N GLN A 72 -6.43 -4.46 -13.65
CA GLN A 72 -6.70 -4.93 -15.01
C GLN A 72 -8.05 -5.62 -15.12
N ARG A 73 -8.54 -6.24 -14.04
CA ARG A 73 -9.77 -7.05 -14.03
C ARG A 73 -10.86 -6.41 -13.17
N ASN A 74 -12.11 -6.67 -13.57
CA ASN A 74 -13.26 -6.31 -12.74
C ASN A 74 -13.33 -7.26 -11.53
N ILE A 75 -13.72 -6.71 -10.38
CA ILE A 75 -13.97 -7.46 -9.14
C ILE A 75 -15.48 -7.50 -8.95
N ARG A 76 -16.06 -8.70 -8.90
CA ARG A 76 -17.48 -8.90 -8.65
C ARG A 76 -17.76 -8.64 -7.18
N LEU A 77 -18.76 -7.83 -6.88
CA LEU A 77 -19.11 -7.45 -5.50
C LEU A 77 -19.78 -8.60 -4.75
N ASP A 78 -20.60 -9.41 -5.41
CA ASP A 78 -21.21 -10.61 -4.85
C ASP A 78 -20.19 -11.65 -4.36
N LYS A 79 -19.00 -11.69 -4.99
CA LYS A 79 -17.89 -12.55 -4.56
C LYS A 79 -17.14 -12.02 -3.35
N ILE A 80 -17.25 -10.73 -3.03
CA ILE A 80 -16.67 -10.14 -1.82
C ILE A 80 -17.58 -10.42 -0.64
N SER A 81 -18.89 -10.16 -0.79
CA SER A 81 -19.93 -10.48 0.18
C SER A 81 -21.28 -10.59 -0.53
N PRO A 82 -22.15 -11.54 -0.17
CA PRO A 82 -23.50 -11.64 -0.70
C PRO A 82 -24.33 -10.35 -0.52
N ARG A 83 -24.04 -9.60 0.55
CA ARG A 83 -24.69 -8.30 0.86
C ARG A 83 -24.41 -7.21 -0.18
N PHE A 84 -23.41 -7.38 -1.02
CA PHE A 84 -23.02 -6.42 -2.07
C PHE A 84 -23.56 -6.81 -3.46
N SER A 85 -24.49 -7.78 -3.52
CA SER A 85 -25.23 -8.02 -4.77
C SER A 85 -26.08 -6.81 -5.10
N GLU A 86 -26.35 -6.59 -6.40
CA GLU A 86 -27.15 -5.43 -6.85
C GLU A 86 -28.54 -5.41 -6.19
N ASP A 87 -29.17 -6.58 -6.08
CA ASP A 87 -30.50 -6.70 -5.48
C ASP A 87 -30.47 -6.39 -3.98
N ALA A 88 -29.49 -6.92 -3.24
CA ALA A 88 -29.33 -6.63 -1.83
C ALA A 88 -29.06 -5.14 -1.57
N LEU A 89 -28.24 -4.50 -2.39
CA LEU A 89 -27.96 -3.06 -2.28
C LEU A 89 -29.19 -2.22 -2.60
N ARG A 90 -29.94 -2.58 -3.64
CA ARG A 90 -31.20 -1.88 -3.98
C ARG A 90 -32.23 -2.00 -2.86
N SER A 91 -32.41 -3.20 -2.31
CA SER A 91 -33.30 -3.45 -1.17
C SER A 91 -32.86 -2.62 0.06
N TYR A 92 -31.57 -2.63 0.39
CA TYR A 92 -31.02 -1.84 1.49
C TYR A 92 -31.34 -0.35 1.35
N PHE A 93 -31.12 0.25 0.17
CA PHE A 93 -31.41 1.68 -0.03
C PHE A 93 -32.91 1.98 -0.13
N GLN A 94 -33.74 1.01 -0.55
CA GLN A 94 -35.19 1.14 -0.51
C GLN A 94 -35.72 1.16 0.91
N GLU A 95 -35.22 0.27 1.77
CA GLU A 95 -35.56 0.25 3.20
C GLU A 95 -35.08 1.50 3.91
N LEU A 96 -33.84 1.93 3.66
CA LEU A 96 -33.27 3.15 4.22
C LEU A 96 -34.14 4.37 3.90
N ARG A 97 -34.68 4.45 2.69
CA ARG A 97 -35.52 5.58 2.22
C ARG A 97 -36.89 5.63 2.90
N LYS A 98 -37.40 4.50 3.40
CA LYS A 98 -38.68 4.43 4.13
C LYS A 98 -38.54 4.90 5.59
N LEU A 99 -37.33 4.95 6.13
CA LEU A 99 -37.08 5.34 7.52
C LEU A 99 -37.02 6.87 7.68
N PRO A 100 -37.51 7.42 8.82
CA PRO A 100 -37.34 8.82 9.16
C PRO A 100 -35.85 9.22 9.22
N PRO A 101 -35.47 10.45 8.86
CA PRO A 101 -34.06 10.88 8.82
C PRO A 101 -33.29 10.67 10.12
N ALA A 102 -33.96 10.83 11.27
CA ALA A 102 -33.35 10.58 12.58
C ALA A 102 -32.93 9.11 12.79
N ILE A 103 -33.71 8.18 12.28
CA ILE A 103 -33.46 6.73 12.44
C ILE A 103 -32.53 6.21 11.33
N GLN A 104 -32.42 6.90 10.20
CA GLN A 104 -31.53 6.48 9.12
C GLN A 104 -30.07 6.39 9.54
N GLN A 105 -29.60 7.30 10.40
CA GLN A 105 -28.22 7.27 10.89
C GLN A 105 -27.96 6.08 11.83
N GLU A 106 -28.91 5.75 12.69
CA GLU A 106 -28.81 4.56 13.56
C GLU A 106 -28.89 3.28 12.73
N TYR A 107 -29.78 3.20 11.76
CA TYR A 107 -29.88 2.07 10.83
C TYR A 107 -28.59 1.86 10.04
N LYS A 108 -27.95 2.93 9.54
CA LYS A 108 -26.65 2.89 8.88
C LYS A 108 -25.54 2.39 9.83
N GLN A 109 -25.60 2.76 11.11
CA GLN A 109 -24.62 2.30 12.11
C GLN A 109 -24.82 0.85 12.50
N GLN A 110 -26.07 0.39 12.62
CA GLN A 110 -26.41 -1.01 12.98
C GLN A 110 -26.15 -1.96 11.81
N THR A 111 -26.43 -1.53 10.58
CA THR A 111 -26.18 -2.29 9.36
C THR A 111 -24.77 -2.09 8.82
N ALA A 112 -24.05 -1.06 9.31
CA ALA A 112 -22.61 -0.92 9.05
C ALA A 112 -21.96 -2.24 9.50
N PRO A 113 -21.21 -2.89 8.61
CA PRO A 113 -20.54 -4.10 8.98
C PRO A 113 -19.68 -3.80 10.21
N HIS A 114 -19.70 -4.70 11.19
CA HIS A 114 -18.72 -4.66 12.26
C HIS A 114 -17.36 -4.42 11.62
N PRO A 115 -16.54 -3.54 12.20
CA PRO A 115 -15.20 -3.30 11.69
C PRO A 115 -14.61 -4.67 11.39
N PRO A 116 -14.08 -4.87 10.18
CA PRO A 116 -13.73 -6.20 9.71
C PRO A 116 -12.98 -6.90 10.82
N ARG A 117 -13.32 -8.17 11.11
CA ARG A 117 -12.62 -9.02 12.10
C ARG A 117 -11.10 -9.05 11.86
N TRP A 118 -10.73 -8.54 10.71
CA TRP A 118 -9.40 -8.16 10.28
C TRP A 118 -9.09 -6.74 10.83
N GLN A 119 -8.59 -6.72 12.06
CA GLN A 119 -7.89 -5.52 12.52
C GLN A 119 -6.56 -5.48 11.78
N PRO A 120 -6.33 -4.46 10.94
CA PRO A 120 -5.06 -4.36 10.24
C PRO A 120 -3.94 -4.37 11.27
N LYS A 121 -3.10 -5.41 11.23
CA LYS A 121 -1.83 -5.36 11.94
C LYS A 121 -1.15 -4.06 11.53
N GLU A 122 -0.57 -3.37 12.48
CA GLU A 122 0.11 -2.11 12.19
C GLU A 122 1.08 -2.29 11.02
N LEU A 123 0.98 -1.44 10.00
CA LEU A 123 1.97 -1.40 8.95
C LEU A 123 3.34 -1.14 9.60
N PRO A 124 4.31 -2.06 9.45
CA PRO A 124 5.59 -1.92 10.11
C PRO A 124 6.35 -0.73 9.53
N MET A 125 6.91 0.11 10.40
CA MET A 125 7.75 1.22 9.93
C MET A 125 9.05 0.70 9.31
N PRO A 126 9.63 1.45 8.35
CA PRO A 126 10.98 1.21 7.88
C PRO A 126 11.96 1.08 9.05
N VAL A 127 12.93 0.18 8.92
CA VAL A 127 13.89 -0.11 9.99
C VAL A 127 14.77 1.11 10.19
N ARG A 128 14.49 1.85 11.24
CA ARG A 128 15.40 2.88 11.73
C ARG A 128 16.46 2.17 12.57
N ARG A 129 17.65 1.94 12.04
CA ARG A 129 18.78 1.53 12.88
C ARG A 129 19.01 2.65 13.88
N ARG A 130 18.46 2.50 15.09
CA ARG A 130 18.84 3.35 16.22
C ARG A 130 20.34 3.10 16.42
N ALA A 131 21.16 4.04 15.99
CA ALA A 131 22.48 4.13 16.59
C ALA A 131 22.22 4.16 18.09
N ARG A 132 22.68 3.14 18.83
CA ARG A 132 22.60 3.12 20.29
C ARG A 132 23.51 4.25 20.77
N CYS A 133 22.96 5.46 20.87
CA CYS A 133 23.60 6.55 21.58
C CYS A 133 23.57 6.18 23.08
N ARG A 134 24.65 5.57 23.54
CA ARG A 134 24.89 5.22 24.95
C ARG A 134 25.23 6.42 25.82
N SER A 135 25.27 7.63 25.29
CA SER A 135 25.56 8.84 26.04
C SER A 135 24.39 9.80 26.06
N LYS A 136 23.98 10.22 27.24
CA LYS A 136 22.95 11.23 27.50
C LYS A 136 23.31 12.64 26.97
N LEU A 137 24.41 12.79 26.23
CA LEU A 137 24.99 14.06 25.78
C LEU A 137 25.04 14.23 24.25
N SER A 138 24.52 13.32 23.45
CA SER A 138 24.54 13.50 22.00
C SER A 138 23.25 14.15 21.52
N HIS A 139 23.17 15.49 21.57
CA HIS A 139 22.22 16.32 20.82
C HIS A 139 22.40 16.22 19.28
N ASN A 140 23.38 15.47 18.80
CA ASN A 140 23.65 15.20 17.40
C ASN A 140 22.91 13.93 16.89
N CYS A 141 21.62 13.76 17.18
CA CYS A 141 20.79 12.92 16.35
C CYS A 141 20.80 13.55 14.95
N ARG A 142 21.60 13.01 14.04
CA ARG A 142 21.63 13.47 12.63
C ARG A 142 20.19 13.56 12.13
N LYS A 143 19.74 14.78 11.89
CA LYS A 143 18.40 15.02 11.33
C LYS A 143 18.35 14.31 9.99
N ILE A 144 17.36 13.42 9.80
CA ILE A 144 17.11 12.80 8.51
C ILE A 144 16.69 13.92 7.58
N THR A 145 17.53 14.22 6.57
CA THR A 145 17.30 15.32 5.62
C THR A 145 17.18 14.75 4.21
N GLY A 146 16.74 15.58 3.28
CA GLY A 146 16.72 15.26 1.86
C GLY A 146 15.77 14.14 1.48
N PHE A 147 16.23 13.32 0.60
CA PHE A 147 15.47 12.27 -0.07
C PHE A 147 14.95 11.18 0.88
N MET A 148 15.82 10.67 1.77
CA MET A 148 15.45 9.72 2.82
C MET A 148 14.33 10.24 3.72
N ALA A 149 14.39 11.53 4.09
CA ALA A 149 13.37 12.13 4.95
C ALA A 149 12.01 12.14 4.28
N CYS A 150 11.96 12.37 2.97
CA CYS A 150 10.74 12.36 2.18
C CYS A 150 10.07 10.98 2.23
N TYR A 151 10.81 9.92 1.90
CA TYR A 151 10.31 8.54 1.92
C TYR A 151 9.89 8.09 3.33
N TYR A 152 10.67 8.42 4.36
CA TYR A 152 10.32 8.11 5.74
C TYR A 152 9.04 8.81 6.18
N ARG A 153 8.90 10.11 5.84
CA ARG A 153 7.66 10.87 6.11
C ARG A 153 6.47 10.28 5.36
N TYR A 154 6.68 9.84 4.13
CA TYR A 154 5.65 9.21 3.33
C TYR A 154 5.16 7.90 3.93
N CYS A 155 6.04 7.00 4.31
CA CYS A 155 5.69 5.77 5.03
C CYS A 155 4.94 6.05 6.34
N ALA A 156 5.37 7.08 7.09
CA ALA A 156 4.68 7.49 8.30
C ALA A 156 3.27 8.05 8.05
N LEU A 157 3.08 8.79 6.94
CA LEU A 157 1.78 9.30 6.50
C LEU A 157 0.85 8.16 6.08
N LEU A 158 1.33 7.23 5.26
CA LEU A 158 0.57 6.05 4.85
C LEU A 158 0.11 5.24 6.06
N ARG A 159 1.00 5.01 7.03
CA ARG A 159 0.65 4.32 8.27
C ARG A 159 -0.43 5.05 9.07
N LYS A 160 -0.35 6.38 9.18
CA LYS A 160 -1.38 7.19 9.87
C LYS A 160 -2.72 7.14 9.14
N ALA A 161 -2.69 7.24 7.80
CA ALA A 161 -3.86 7.16 6.96
C ALA A 161 -4.53 5.79 7.06
N TYR A 162 -3.75 4.73 7.03
CA TYR A 162 -4.22 3.35 7.19
C TYR A 162 -4.91 3.12 8.54
N LYS A 163 -4.42 3.75 9.61
CA LYS A 163 -5.04 3.73 10.94
C LYS A 163 -6.25 4.69 11.09
N GLY A 164 -6.70 5.32 10.02
CA GLY A 164 -7.79 6.30 10.08
C GLY A 164 -7.46 7.58 10.88
N LYS A 165 -6.17 7.85 11.13
CA LYS A 165 -5.71 9.02 11.92
C LYS A 165 -5.45 10.26 11.06
N VAL A 166 -6.09 10.37 9.91
CA VAL A 166 -6.01 11.51 8.98
C VAL A 166 -7.40 11.93 8.55
N GLY A 167 -7.56 13.16 8.06
CA GLY A 167 -8.82 13.64 7.48
C GLY A 167 -9.21 12.87 6.22
N LYS A 168 -10.51 12.88 5.85
CA LYS A 168 -11.06 12.16 4.69
C LYS A 168 -10.31 12.50 3.39
N ARG A 169 -10.03 13.77 3.11
CA ARG A 169 -9.29 14.21 1.90
C ARG A 169 -7.88 13.62 1.84
N CYS A 170 -7.15 13.64 2.98
CA CYS A 170 -5.82 13.04 3.06
C CYS A 170 -5.86 11.51 2.90
N TYR A 171 -6.87 10.85 3.45
CA TYR A 171 -7.10 9.41 3.25
C TYR A 171 -7.27 9.08 1.77
N TYR A 172 -8.16 9.79 1.04
CA TYR A 172 -8.39 9.56 -0.39
C TYR A 172 -7.15 9.83 -1.26
N LEU A 173 -6.32 10.78 -0.87
CA LEU A 173 -5.04 11.04 -1.55
C LEU A 173 -4.05 9.88 -1.44
N LEU A 174 -4.06 9.16 -0.32
CA LEU A 174 -3.05 8.17 0.05
C LEU A 174 -3.50 6.71 -0.10
N ARG A 175 -4.81 6.45 -0.18
CA ARG A 175 -5.38 5.10 -0.12
C ARG A 175 -4.83 4.14 -1.18
N ASP A 176 -4.63 4.62 -2.40
CA ASP A 176 -4.16 3.80 -3.52
C ASP A 176 -2.76 3.23 -3.29
N ASP A 177 -1.97 3.94 -2.47
CA ASP A 177 -0.61 3.56 -2.16
C ASP A 177 -0.50 2.57 -0.99
N PHE A 178 -1.61 2.25 -0.32
CA PHE A 178 -1.61 1.19 0.71
C PHE A 178 -1.16 -0.15 0.13
N LEU A 179 -1.59 -0.47 -1.09
CA LEU A 179 -1.17 -1.69 -1.79
C LEU A 179 0.32 -1.69 -2.12
N ARG A 180 0.91 -0.51 -2.29
CA ARG A 180 2.32 -0.31 -2.61
C ARG A 180 3.18 -0.02 -1.38
N TYR A 181 2.59 -0.05 -0.16
CA TYR A 181 3.30 0.29 1.06
C TYR A 181 4.62 -0.48 1.25
N ASN A 182 4.59 -1.80 1.00
CA ASN A 182 5.78 -2.63 1.12
C ASN A 182 6.88 -2.24 0.12
N ARG A 183 6.52 -1.73 -1.07
CA ARG A 183 7.46 -1.19 -2.05
C ARG A 183 8.12 0.07 -1.50
N TYR A 184 7.34 1.05 -1.05
CA TYR A 184 7.88 2.29 -0.46
C TYR A 184 8.71 2.06 0.79
N ARG A 185 8.34 1.08 1.60
CA ARG A 185 9.12 0.68 2.77
C ARG A 185 10.48 0.13 2.37
N LYS A 186 10.54 -0.80 1.40
CA LYS A 186 11.80 -1.34 0.87
C LYS A 186 12.70 -0.24 0.28
N GLN A 187 12.10 0.68 -0.48
CA GLN A 187 12.80 1.84 -1.01
C GLN A 187 13.40 2.71 0.12
N CYS A 188 12.63 2.97 1.18
CA CYS A 188 13.11 3.72 2.34
C CYS A 188 14.25 2.99 3.07
N ASP A 189 14.12 1.67 3.27
CA ASP A 189 15.16 0.85 3.91
C ASP A 189 16.44 0.85 3.07
N PHE A 190 16.34 0.71 1.74
CA PHE A 190 17.45 0.77 0.81
C PHE A 190 18.17 2.13 0.85
N LEU A 191 17.42 3.25 0.77
CA LEU A 191 17.99 4.60 0.88
C LEU A 191 18.73 4.81 2.19
N TRP A 192 18.22 4.20 3.26
CA TRP A 192 18.86 4.27 4.57
C TRP A 192 20.14 3.45 4.64
N GLU A 193 20.13 2.22 4.12
CA GLU A 193 21.29 1.31 4.11
C GLU A 193 22.43 1.88 3.27
N GLN A 194 22.12 2.42 2.09
CA GLN A 194 23.09 3.02 1.17
C GLN A 194 23.43 4.47 1.52
N ARG A 195 22.80 5.07 2.55
CA ARG A 195 22.99 6.47 2.99
C ARG A 195 22.73 7.50 1.87
N ILE A 196 21.80 7.22 0.98
CA ILE A 196 21.45 8.06 -0.15
C ILE A 196 20.60 9.24 0.31
N THR A 197 21.10 10.46 0.16
CA THR A 197 20.42 11.70 0.59
C THR A 197 19.93 12.56 -0.58
N THR A 198 20.53 12.41 -1.76
CA THR A 198 20.22 13.19 -2.97
C THR A 198 19.95 12.25 -4.15
N LEU A 199 19.34 12.80 -5.20
CA LEU A 199 19.10 12.05 -6.44
C LEU A 199 20.42 11.69 -7.13
N ASP A 200 21.39 12.60 -7.12
CA ASP A 200 22.71 12.35 -7.72
C ASP A 200 23.42 11.18 -7.04
N ASN A 201 23.35 11.11 -5.70
CA ASN A 201 23.88 9.95 -4.96
C ASN A 201 23.18 8.64 -5.33
N LEU A 202 21.87 8.70 -5.67
CA LEU A 202 21.14 7.52 -6.14
C LEU A 202 21.64 7.07 -7.51
N LEU A 203 21.84 8.01 -8.43
CA LEU A 203 22.34 7.72 -9.78
C LEU A 203 23.75 7.14 -9.73
N THR A 204 24.64 7.74 -8.96
CA THR A 204 26.00 7.22 -8.74
C THR A 204 25.99 5.82 -8.12
N CYS A 205 25.11 5.58 -7.15
CA CYS A 205 24.94 4.24 -6.55
C CYS A 205 24.47 3.22 -7.60
N LYS A 206 23.48 3.58 -8.44
CA LYS A 206 22.98 2.75 -9.53
C LYS A 206 24.07 2.39 -10.54
N GLU A 207 24.90 3.36 -10.93
CA GLU A 207 26.03 3.13 -11.85
C GLU A 207 27.05 2.17 -11.25
N ASN A 208 27.43 2.35 -9.98
CA ASN A 208 28.36 1.46 -9.28
C ASN A 208 27.81 0.03 -9.19
N LEU A 209 26.53 -0.14 -8.83
CA LEU A 209 25.87 -1.45 -8.78
C LEU A 209 25.81 -2.10 -10.19
N GLN A 210 25.60 -1.31 -11.25
CA GLN A 210 25.59 -1.81 -12.63
C GLN A 210 26.99 -2.25 -13.07
N ALA A 211 28.02 -1.51 -12.69
CA ALA A 211 29.41 -1.87 -12.97
C ALA A 211 29.81 -3.18 -12.27
N GLU A 212 29.48 -3.32 -10.98
CA GLU A 212 29.69 -4.56 -10.20
C GLU A 212 28.93 -5.75 -10.84
N TYR A 213 27.67 -5.54 -11.22
CA TYR A 213 26.86 -6.55 -11.90
C TYR A 213 27.51 -7.03 -13.21
N ASN A 214 28.01 -6.11 -14.02
CA ASN A 214 28.66 -6.43 -15.29
C ASN A 214 29.97 -7.21 -15.05
N ALA A 215 30.79 -6.80 -14.07
CA ALA A 215 32.03 -7.47 -13.70
C ALA A 215 31.78 -8.91 -13.21
N LEU A 216 30.83 -9.12 -12.30
CA LEU A 216 30.49 -10.46 -11.78
C LEU A 216 29.86 -11.35 -12.86
N THR A 217 29.09 -10.77 -13.77
CA THR A 217 28.53 -11.51 -14.92
C THR A 217 29.63 -11.97 -15.87
N ALA A 218 30.64 -11.14 -16.11
CA ALA A 218 31.82 -11.52 -16.92
C ALA A 218 32.63 -12.64 -16.24
N GLN A 219 32.92 -12.51 -14.93
CA GLN A 219 33.60 -13.53 -14.15
C GLN A 219 32.86 -14.88 -14.21
N ARG A 220 31.54 -14.85 -14.02
CA ARG A 220 30.72 -16.08 -14.12
C ARG A 220 30.79 -16.71 -15.51
N LYS A 221 30.78 -15.90 -16.60
CA LYS A 221 30.95 -16.40 -17.97
C LYS A 221 32.29 -17.11 -18.18
N VAL A 222 33.37 -16.58 -17.60
CA VAL A 222 34.71 -17.20 -17.66
C VAL A 222 34.69 -18.57 -16.96
N LEU A 223 34.10 -18.67 -15.76
CA LEU A 223 33.98 -19.92 -15.03
C LEU A 223 33.16 -20.98 -15.78
N TYR A 224 32.14 -20.61 -16.55
CA TYR A 224 31.38 -21.52 -17.38
C TYR A 224 32.18 -22.00 -18.58
N ARG A 225 33.08 -21.18 -19.14
CA ARG A 225 33.90 -21.54 -20.33
C ARG A 225 35.10 -22.41 -19.96
N SER A 226 35.60 -22.33 -18.72
CA SER A 226 36.75 -23.11 -18.27
C SER A 226 36.39 -24.61 -18.12
N LYS A 227 36.79 -25.46 -19.05
CA LYS A 227 36.45 -26.89 -19.12
C LYS A 227 37.41 -27.85 -18.34
N GLY A 228 38.11 -27.39 -17.31
CA GLY A 228 39.01 -28.22 -16.53
C GLY A 228 38.30 -29.26 -15.63
N LYS A 229 38.76 -30.57 -15.70
CA LYS A 229 38.15 -31.67 -14.93
C LYS A 229 38.51 -31.70 -13.44
N VAL A 230 39.50 -30.95 -13.01
CA VAL A 230 39.98 -30.93 -11.60
C VAL A 230 39.41 -29.68 -10.93
N ALA A 231 38.61 -29.86 -9.91
CA ALA A 231 37.91 -28.84 -9.09
C ALA A 231 36.44 -28.57 -9.47
N SER A 232 35.65 -29.57 -9.80
CA SER A 232 34.23 -29.41 -10.15
C SER A 232 33.39 -28.88 -8.96
N ILE A 233 33.71 -29.29 -7.74
CA ILE A 233 32.96 -28.90 -6.51
C ILE A 233 33.20 -27.42 -6.18
N ASN A 234 34.46 -26.99 -6.06
CA ASN A 234 34.81 -25.60 -5.76
C ASN A 234 34.29 -24.62 -6.82
N ARG A 235 34.27 -25.04 -8.10
CA ARG A 235 33.71 -24.22 -9.18
C ARG A 235 32.19 -24.11 -9.08
N SER A 236 31.48 -25.17 -8.74
CA SER A 236 30.03 -25.16 -8.54
C SER A 236 29.65 -24.18 -7.43
N GLU A 237 30.36 -24.23 -6.31
CA GLU A 237 30.15 -23.32 -5.18
C GLU A 237 30.43 -21.85 -5.57
N GLN A 238 31.52 -21.60 -6.29
CA GLN A 238 31.83 -20.26 -6.80
C GLN A 238 30.75 -19.73 -7.75
N ILE A 239 30.26 -20.54 -8.66
CA ILE A 239 29.15 -20.17 -9.57
C ILE A 239 27.88 -19.89 -8.79
N GLN A 240 27.56 -20.68 -7.76
CA GLN A 240 26.40 -20.46 -6.91
C GLN A 240 26.53 -19.13 -6.12
N ALA A 241 27.70 -18.87 -5.53
CA ALA A 241 27.97 -17.63 -4.80
C ALA A 241 27.85 -16.39 -5.72
N LEU A 242 28.48 -16.43 -6.90
CA LEU A 242 28.36 -15.36 -7.90
C LEU A 242 26.91 -15.18 -8.36
N THR A 243 26.19 -16.28 -8.57
CA THR A 243 24.78 -16.23 -8.98
C THR A 243 23.90 -15.60 -7.90
N ALA A 244 24.15 -15.92 -6.62
CA ALA A 244 23.45 -15.32 -5.49
C ALA A 244 23.72 -13.80 -5.41
N ARG A 245 25.00 -13.38 -5.55
CA ARG A 245 25.38 -11.97 -5.57
C ARG A 245 24.78 -11.21 -6.76
N ILE A 246 24.82 -11.79 -7.96
CA ILE A 246 24.21 -11.23 -9.17
C ILE A 246 22.68 -11.04 -8.98
N ARG A 247 22.00 -12.00 -8.34
CA ARG A 247 20.56 -11.87 -8.02
C ARG A 247 20.29 -10.77 -7.01
N ALA A 248 21.18 -10.58 -6.04
CA ALA A 248 21.07 -9.48 -5.08
C ALA A 248 21.24 -8.11 -5.79
N LEU A 249 22.30 -7.93 -6.58
CA LEU A 249 22.55 -6.71 -7.35
C LEU A 249 21.40 -6.37 -8.29
N ARG A 250 20.81 -7.34 -8.96
CA ARG A 250 19.62 -7.10 -9.80
C ARG A 250 18.45 -6.53 -9.01
N ARG A 251 18.22 -7.01 -7.79
CA ARG A 251 17.16 -6.48 -6.92
C ARG A 251 17.46 -5.06 -6.47
N ASP A 252 18.73 -4.78 -6.16
CA ASP A 252 19.15 -3.46 -5.71
C ASP A 252 19.06 -2.44 -6.86
N ILE A 253 19.51 -2.80 -8.07
CA ILE A 253 19.35 -1.98 -9.29
C ILE A 253 17.87 -1.73 -9.58
N ALA A 254 17.01 -2.75 -9.51
CA ALA A 254 15.57 -2.59 -9.70
C ALA A 254 14.98 -1.64 -8.65
N THR A 255 15.46 -1.70 -7.39
CA THR A 255 15.03 -0.79 -6.35
C THR A 255 15.46 0.67 -6.65
N CYS A 256 16.66 0.89 -7.18
CA CYS A 256 17.10 2.22 -7.64
C CYS A 256 16.18 2.78 -8.73
N VAL A 257 15.85 1.96 -9.73
CA VAL A 257 14.92 2.34 -10.81
C VAL A 257 13.53 2.66 -10.25
N ASP A 258 13.03 1.82 -9.35
CA ASP A 258 11.74 2.05 -8.67
C ASP A 258 11.71 3.38 -7.90
N ILE A 259 12.81 3.71 -7.21
CA ILE A 259 12.94 4.98 -6.48
C ILE A 259 12.97 6.16 -7.45
N GLU A 260 13.71 6.06 -8.54
CA GLU A 260 13.80 7.09 -9.58
C GLU A 260 12.41 7.40 -10.16
N MET A 261 11.61 6.38 -10.45
CA MET A 261 10.24 6.53 -10.97
C MET A 261 9.25 7.08 -9.94
N ASP A 262 9.38 6.67 -8.68
CA ASP A 262 8.39 7.00 -7.64
C ASP A 262 8.72 8.33 -6.91
N CYS A 263 9.94 8.83 -6.99
CA CYS A 263 10.44 9.93 -6.17
C CYS A 263 9.64 11.23 -6.30
N GLU A 264 9.25 11.60 -7.51
CA GLU A 264 8.47 12.79 -7.77
C GLU A 264 7.05 12.66 -7.24
N ALA A 265 6.42 11.52 -7.49
CA ALA A 265 5.08 11.21 -6.99
C ALA A 265 5.03 11.21 -5.45
N VAL A 266 6.03 10.62 -4.80
CA VAL A 266 6.16 10.61 -3.34
C VAL A 266 6.35 12.04 -2.80
N ARG A 267 7.20 12.84 -3.40
CA ARG A 267 7.43 14.25 -3.01
C ARG A 267 6.13 15.06 -3.11
N ASN A 268 5.45 14.95 -4.24
CA ASN A 268 4.20 15.67 -4.50
C ASN A 268 3.10 15.26 -3.51
N LYS A 269 2.97 13.97 -3.20
CA LYS A 269 1.98 13.48 -2.23
C LYS A 269 2.29 13.93 -0.80
N VAL A 270 3.57 13.95 -0.39
CA VAL A 270 3.98 14.48 0.92
C VAL A 270 3.66 15.97 1.05
N GLN A 271 3.91 16.75 0.00
CA GLN A 271 3.61 18.18 -0.04
C GLN A 271 2.10 18.44 0.02
N ARG A 272 1.31 17.70 -0.79
CA ARG A 272 -0.16 17.83 -0.82
C ARG A 272 -0.83 17.35 0.46
N ALA A 273 -0.26 16.36 1.15
CA ALA A 273 -0.79 15.86 2.42
C ALA A 273 -0.47 16.78 3.61
N ALA A 274 0.54 17.64 3.52
CA ALA A 274 0.96 18.52 4.62
C ALA A 274 -0.15 19.48 5.08
N PRO A 275 -0.82 20.26 4.21
CA PRO A 275 -1.93 21.13 4.61
C PRO A 275 -3.16 20.33 5.08
N LEU A 276 -3.51 19.24 4.41
CA LEU A 276 -4.68 18.40 4.72
C LEU A 276 -4.58 17.70 6.09
N ARG A 277 -3.37 17.55 6.63
CA ARG A 277 -3.14 16.94 7.94
C ARG A 277 -3.62 17.86 9.07
N ASN A 278 -3.58 19.17 8.88
CA ASN A 278 -3.92 20.15 9.91
C ASN A 278 -5.42 20.40 9.99
N GLU A 279 -6.21 20.05 8.98
CA GLU A 279 -7.67 20.23 8.97
C GLU A 279 -8.34 19.47 10.14
N LYS A 280 -7.88 18.24 10.45
CA LYS A 280 -8.45 17.45 11.56
C LYS A 280 -8.14 18.03 12.95
N CYS A 281 -7.04 18.74 13.12
CA CYS A 281 -6.74 19.44 14.36
C CYS A 281 -7.67 20.64 14.57
N GLN A 282 -8.05 21.33 13.50
CA GLN A 282 -8.98 22.47 13.57
C GLN A 282 -10.41 22.02 13.83
N GLU A 283 -10.89 20.94 13.16
CA GLU A 283 -12.22 20.37 13.43
C GLU A 283 -12.37 19.88 14.87
N ASN A 284 -11.36 19.28 15.47
CA ASN A 284 -11.39 18.84 16.87
C ASN A 284 -11.36 20.02 17.85
N ILE A 285 -10.68 21.10 17.53
CA ILE A 285 -10.67 22.33 18.35
C ILE A 285 -12.04 22.99 18.31
N TYR A 286 -12.73 23.01 17.17
CA TYR A 286 -14.09 23.52 17.06
C TYR A 286 -15.11 22.64 17.80
N ARG A 287 -15.00 21.31 17.74
CA ARG A 287 -15.90 20.39 18.48
C ARG A 287 -15.69 20.38 20.00
N SER A 288 -14.51 20.75 20.47
CA SER A 288 -14.25 20.85 21.93
C SER A 288 -14.64 22.21 22.54
N ARG A 289 -15.12 23.15 21.72
CA ARG A 289 -15.57 24.46 22.16
C ARG A 289 -17.08 24.66 22.15
N PHE A 290 -17.82 23.63 21.74
CA PHE A 290 -19.27 23.52 21.83
C PHE A 290 -19.64 22.19 22.48
#